data_0bc496aaa9801b42ce6f339e010b0a0e
#
_entry.id   0bc496aaa9801b42ce6f339e010b0a0e
#
_cell.length_a   1.000
_cell.length_b   1.000
_cell.length_c   1.000
_cell.angle_alpha   90.00
_cell.angle_beta   90.00
_cell.angle_gamma   90.00
#
_symmetry.space_group_name_H-M   'P 1'
#
loop_
_entity.id
_entity.type
_entity.pdbx_description
1 polymer ?
#
loop_
_entity_poly.entity_id
_entity_poly.type
_entity_poly.pdbx_seq_one_letter_code
_entity_poly.pdbx_strand_id
1 'polypeptide(L)'
;YKRQIENDTPYGGKEKEQIKVGVHVLPKFARDTTDRNRTSPFAFTGNKFEFRMLGSSTSISGANVVLNTAVAESLRKYADILENADNFETSLHELIRSVIKKHKRIIFNGNGYGEEWLKEAAARGLKNFRTTVDCVPYYLDIKNVDLFARHRVYSEIELAARYKMKLDNYCKVIRIEAQTMQEMVWQDILPAASAYSKQLSDTAIVKAQLGIDNSFEKDQAAKISTIMSETVKNAQILADAAESADEYSDNYTRASVFRDKVLPAQEALRASVDELEVNTAKQFWPYPTYGDILFSVQ
;
A
#
# COMPACT_ATOMS: atom_id res chain seq x y z
N TYR A 1 -18.18 -3.20 25.88
CA TYR A 1 -17.62 -4.53 26.18
C TYR A 1 -16.22 -4.44 26.80
N LYS A 2 -15.24 -3.83 26.12
CA LYS A 2 -13.84 -3.76 26.58
C LYS A 2 -13.70 -3.14 27.96
N ARG A 3 -14.36 -2.01 28.24
CA ARG A 3 -14.36 -1.37 29.59
C ARG A 3 -15.00 -2.23 30.65
N GLN A 4 -16.05 -2.94 30.31
CA GLN A 4 -16.78 -3.80 31.25
C GLN A 4 -15.91 -5.00 31.66
N ILE A 5 -15.26 -5.64 30.69
CA ILE A 5 -14.32 -6.73 30.93
C ILE A 5 -13.11 -6.27 31.75
N GLU A 6 -12.55 -5.08 31.44
CA GLU A 6 -11.41 -4.53 32.20
C GLU A 6 -11.75 -4.21 33.66
N ASN A 7 -12.95 -3.68 33.90
CA ASN A 7 -13.36 -3.15 35.21
C ASN A 7 -14.25 -4.13 36.00
N ASP A 8 -14.49 -5.33 35.45
CA ASP A 8 -15.36 -6.35 36.06
C ASP A 8 -16.77 -5.84 36.36
N THR A 9 -17.27 -4.97 35.49
CA THR A 9 -18.61 -4.42 35.62
C THR A 9 -19.62 -5.25 34.83
N PRO A 10 -20.80 -5.55 35.42
CA PRO A 10 -21.83 -6.32 34.70
C PRO A 10 -22.25 -5.66 33.40
N TYR A 11 -22.50 -6.46 32.36
CA TYR A 11 -23.07 -5.98 31.12
C TYR A 11 -24.55 -5.64 31.33
N GLY A 12 -24.83 -4.35 31.46
CA GLY A 12 -26.21 -3.86 31.53
C GLY A 12 -26.88 -3.74 30.17
N GLY A 13 -26.98 -4.81 29.41
CA GLY A 13 -27.57 -4.95 28.08
C GLY A 13 -28.08 -3.64 27.42
N LYS A 14 -27.63 -3.30 26.23
CA LYS A 14 -28.32 -2.30 25.43
C LYS A 14 -29.64 -2.93 24.94
N GLU A 15 -30.76 -2.35 25.32
CA GLU A 15 -32.03 -2.65 24.63
C GLU A 15 -31.81 -2.41 23.13
N LYS A 16 -32.24 -3.38 22.32
CA LYS A 16 -32.17 -3.24 20.86
C LYS A 16 -33.05 -2.06 20.48
N GLU A 17 -32.44 -0.97 20.06
CA GLU A 17 -33.14 0.17 19.51
C GLU A 17 -33.98 -0.28 18.32
N GLN A 18 -35.30 -0.08 18.43
CA GLN A 18 -36.23 -0.36 17.34
C GLN A 18 -36.42 0.93 16.53
N ILE A 19 -36.31 0.82 15.22
CA ILE A 19 -36.66 1.92 14.32
C ILE A 19 -38.20 2.03 14.31
N LYS A 20 -38.72 3.09 14.87
CA LYS A 20 -40.16 3.45 14.74
C LYS A 20 -40.29 4.31 13.47
N VAL A 21 -40.79 3.73 12.41
CA VAL A 21 -41.24 4.50 11.24
C VAL A 21 -42.65 4.99 11.59
N GLY A 22 -42.88 6.29 11.58
CA GLY A 22 -44.04 6.99 12.15
C GLY A 22 -45.46 6.60 11.71
N VAL A 23 -45.68 5.38 11.23
CA VAL A 23 -46.99 4.81 10.87
C VAL A 23 -47.21 3.51 11.62
N HIS A 24 -48.38 3.37 12.24
CA HIS A 24 -48.73 2.22 13.09
C HIS A 24 -48.86 0.86 12.37
N VAL A 25 -48.79 0.86 11.03
CA VAL A 25 -49.04 -0.32 10.18
C VAL A 25 -47.73 -1.05 9.77
N LEU A 26 -46.56 -0.42 9.95
CA LEU A 26 -45.31 -1.06 9.58
C LEU A 26 -44.71 -1.87 10.73
N PRO A 27 -44.16 -3.08 10.45
CA PRO A 27 -43.48 -3.88 11.47
C PRO A 27 -42.31 -3.14 12.06
N LYS A 28 -42.08 -3.33 13.35
CA LYS A 28 -40.90 -2.78 14.04
C LYS A 28 -39.65 -3.54 13.60
N PHE A 29 -38.71 -2.87 13.00
CA PHE A 29 -37.42 -3.44 12.60
C PHE A 29 -36.35 -3.17 13.68
N ALA A 30 -35.61 -4.20 14.03
CA ALA A 30 -34.41 -3.98 14.84
C ALA A 30 -33.41 -3.15 14.05
N ARG A 31 -32.89 -2.09 14.67
CA ARG A 31 -31.78 -1.30 14.08
C ARG A 31 -30.59 -2.21 13.87
N ASP A 32 -30.06 -2.27 12.65
CA ASP A 32 -28.81 -2.96 12.39
C ASP A 32 -27.69 -2.20 13.13
N THR A 33 -27.11 -2.89 14.13
CA THR A 33 -26.00 -2.37 14.94
C THR A 33 -24.65 -2.87 14.45
N THR A 34 -24.59 -3.54 13.28
CA THR A 34 -23.33 -3.93 12.67
C THR A 34 -22.52 -2.68 12.32
N ASP A 35 -21.43 -2.50 13.04
CA ASP A 35 -20.50 -1.42 12.76
C ASP A 35 -19.68 -1.78 11.51
N ARG A 36 -19.97 -1.11 10.41
CA ARG A 36 -19.10 -1.16 9.23
C ARG A 36 -17.91 -0.24 9.46
N ASN A 37 -16.96 -0.71 10.24
CA ASN A 37 -15.71 0.02 10.43
C ASN A 37 -14.99 0.17 9.07
N ARG A 38 -14.97 1.41 8.55
CA ARG A 38 -14.29 1.77 7.28
C ARG A 38 -12.97 2.49 7.51
N THR A 39 -12.52 2.62 8.75
CA THR A 39 -11.40 3.45 9.17
C THR A 39 -10.20 2.63 9.64
N SER A 40 -10.12 1.34 9.30
CA SER A 40 -9.01 0.47 9.67
C SER A 40 -8.67 -0.54 8.57
N PRO A 41 -7.37 -0.76 8.28
CA PRO A 41 -6.93 -1.81 7.35
C PRO A 41 -7.13 -3.22 7.91
N PHE A 42 -7.29 -3.37 9.22
CA PHE A 42 -7.60 -4.64 9.89
C PHE A 42 -8.76 -4.41 10.87
N ALA A 43 -9.97 -4.39 10.32
CA ALA A 43 -11.16 -3.97 11.03
C ALA A 43 -11.82 -5.12 11.79
N PHE A 44 -12.24 -4.85 13.04
CA PHE A 44 -13.17 -5.70 13.77
C PHE A 44 -14.62 -5.27 13.46
N THR A 45 -15.43 -6.17 12.90
CA THR A 45 -16.78 -5.88 12.44
C THR A 45 -17.86 -6.61 13.28
N GLY A 46 -17.62 -6.70 14.58
CA GLY A 46 -18.55 -7.25 15.57
C GLY A 46 -18.28 -8.73 15.90
N ASN A 47 -18.17 -9.60 14.92
CA ASN A 47 -17.92 -11.04 15.12
C ASN A 47 -16.79 -11.60 14.25
N LYS A 48 -16.15 -10.75 13.44
CA LYS A 48 -15.06 -11.14 12.54
C LYS A 48 -14.06 -10.00 12.37
N PHE A 49 -12.86 -10.34 11.87
CA PHE A 49 -11.90 -9.38 11.38
C PHE A 49 -11.89 -9.37 9.86
N GLU A 50 -11.80 -8.17 9.29
CA GLU A 50 -11.62 -7.97 7.86
C GLU A 50 -10.23 -7.42 7.58
N PHE A 51 -9.44 -8.16 6.81
CA PHE A 51 -8.14 -7.71 6.33
C PHE A 51 -8.34 -6.95 5.01
N ARG A 52 -8.07 -5.65 5.04
CA ARG A 52 -8.29 -4.72 3.92
C ARG A 52 -6.97 -4.12 3.51
N MET A 53 -6.23 -4.83 2.68
CA MET A 53 -4.94 -4.36 2.20
C MET A 53 -4.94 -4.30 0.68
N LEU A 54 -4.23 -3.32 0.13
CA LEU A 54 -3.93 -3.24 -1.29
C LEU A 54 -3.00 -4.40 -1.65
N GLY A 55 -3.19 -5.01 -2.80
CA GLY A 55 -2.39 -6.16 -3.20
C GLY A 55 -3.01 -6.94 -4.36
N SER A 56 -3.70 -6.25 -5.28
CA SER A 56 -4.33 -6.88 -6.45
C SER A 56 -3.34 -7.65 -7.34
N SER A 57 -2.06 -7.27 -7.32
CA SER A 57 -0.97 -7.92 -8.05
C SER A 57 -0.26 -9.03 -7.27
N THR A 58 -0.65 -9.29 -6.01
CA THR A 58 0.01 -10.27 -5.14
C THR A 58 -0.94 -11.33 -4.63
N SER A 59 -0.41 -12.53 -4.32
CA SER A 59 -1.20 -13.59 -3.69
C SER A 59 -1.51 -13.27 -2.24
N ILE A 60 -2.76 -13.47 -1.81
CA ILE A 60 -3.20 -13.37 -0.42
C ILE A 60 -2.62 -14.48 0.47
N SER A 61 -2.05 -15.54 -0.12
CA SER A 61 -1.59 -16.73 0.62
C SER A 61 -0.58 -16.39 1.71
N GLY A 62 0.37 -15.49 1.44
CA GLY A 62 1.37 -15.08 2.42
C GLY A 62 0.76 -14.44 3.67
N ALA A 63 -0.18 -13.51 3.49
CA ALA A 63 -0.89 -12.89 4.59
C ALA A 63 -1.71 -13.91 5.40
N ASN A 64 -2.43 -14.81 4.72
CA ASN A 64 -3.21 -15.85 5.37
C ASN A 64 -2.34 -16.82 6.18
N VAL A 65 -1.19 -17.24 5.66
CA VAL A 65 -0.28 -18.13 6.39
C VAL A 65 0.20 -17.47 7.68
N VAL A 66 0.66 -16.22 7.61
CA VAL A 66 1.17 -15.50 8.79
C VAL A 66 0.06 -15.29 9.82
N LEU A 67 -1.10 -14.78 9.40
CA LEU A 67 -2.22 -14.51 10.30
C LEU A 67 -2.76 -15.78 10.96
N ASN A 68 -2.99 -16.84 10.18
CA ASN A 68 -3.50 -18.10 10.73
C ASN A 68 -2.51 -18.76 11.69
N THR A 69 -1.21 -18.70 11.40
CA THR A 69 -0.19 -19.23 12.31
C THR A 69 -0.14 -18.44 13.62
N ALA A 70 -0.25 -17.11 13.57
CA ALA A 70 -0.29 -16.26 14.76
C ALA A 70 -1.56 -16.52 15.61
N VAL A 71 -2.70 -16.74 14.96
CA VAL A 71 -3.95 -17.10 15.63
C VAL A 71 -3.83 -18.49 16.26
N ALA A 72 -3.32 -19.48 15.52
CA ALA A 72 -3.10 -20.84 16.02
C ALA A 72 -2.22 -20.87 17.27
N GLU A 73 -1.14 -20.07 17.29
CA GLU A 73 -0.26 -19.97 18.47
C GLU A 73 -1.00 -19.37 19.67
N SER A 74 -1.83 -18.36 19.44
CA SER A 74 -2.63 -17.77 20.52
C SER A 74 -3.65 -18.75 21.08
N LEU A 75 -4.36 -19.46 20.19
CA LEU A 75 -5.34 -20.48 20.58
C LEU A 75 -4.68 -21.64 21.34
N ARG A 76 -3.51 -22.10 20.89
CA ARG A 76 -2.75 -23.14 21.60
C ARG A 76 -2.44 -22.71 23.03
N LYS A 77 -1.91 -21.49 23.21
CA LYS A 77 -1.61 -20.97 24.56
C LYS A 77 -2.84 -20.85 25.45
N TYR A 78 -3.98 -20.50 24.84
CA TYR A 78 -5.24 -20.40 25.58
C TYR A 78 -5.78 -21.79 25.94
N ALA A 79 -5.65 -22.77 25.05
CA ALA A 79 -5.99 -24.16 25.33
C ALA A 79 -5.15 -24.71 26.49
N ASP A 80 -3.83 -24.52 26.46
CA ASP A 80 -2.93 -24.95 27.55
C ASP A 80 -3.36 -24.43 28.95
N ILE A 81 -3.95 -23.22 29.00
CA ILE A 81 -4.46 -22.63 30.26
C ILE A 81 -5.81 -23.24 30.64
N LEU A 82 -6.71 -23.38 29.66
CA LEU A 82 -8.10 -23.76 29.92
C LEU A 82 -8.28 -25.25 30.15
N GLU A 83 -7.45 -26.11 29.55
CA GLU A 83 -7.49 -27.57 29.73
C GLU A 83 -7.12 -28.00 31.16
N ASN A 84 -6.32 -27.19 31.85
CA ASN A 84 -5.87 -27.45 33.21
C ASN A 84 -6.65 -26.64 34.27
N ALA A 85 -7.79 -26.05 33.90
CA ALA A 85 -8.55 -25.17 34.78
C ALA A 85 -9.54 -25.96 35.64
N ASP A 86 -9.56 -25.72 36.95
CA ASP A 86 -10.55 -26.31 37.86
C ASP A 86 -11.98 -25.85 37.54
N ASN A 87 -12.14 -24.59 37.13
CA ASN A 87 -13.42 -24.02 36.68
C ASN A 87 -13.21 -23.29 35.34
N PHE A 88 -13.76 -23.88 34.29
CA PHE A 88 -13.58 -23.39 32.94
C PHE A 88 -14.14 -21.97 32.75
N GLU A 89 -15.32 -21.64 33.25
CA GLU A 89 -15.98 -20.34 33.03
C GLU A 89 -15.17 -19.21 33.72
N THR A 90 -14.76 -19.44 34.97
CA THR A 90 -13.94 -18.47 35.71
C THR A 90 -12.60 -18.24 35.04
N SER A 91 -11.91 -19.31 34.67
CA SER A 91 -10.60 -19.23 33.99
C SER A 91 -10.70 -18.60 32.61
N LEU A 92 -11.77 -18.86 31.85
CA LEU A 92 -12.02 -18.19 30.56
C LEU A 92 -12.21 -16.68 30.75
N HIS A 93 -13.00 -16.27 31.76
CA HIS A 93 -13.22 -14.86 32.05
C HIS A 93 -11.90 -14.14 32.42
N GLU A 94 -11.11 -14.74 33.30
CA GLU A 94 -9.82 -14.22 33.70
C GLU A 94 -8.83 -14.16 32.53
N LEU A 95 -8.80 -15.19 31.70
CA LEU A 95 -7.97 -15.23 30.49
C LEU A 95 -8.33 -14.09 29.55
N ILE A 96 -9.61 -13.91 29.21
CA ILE A 96 -10.07 -12.83 28.33
C ILE A 96 -9.66 -11.47 28.93
N ARG A 97 -9.89 -11.28 30.23
CA ARG A 97 -9.52 -10.04 30.94
C ARG A 97 -8.02 -9.75 30.87
N SER A 98 -7.20 -10.75 31.11
CA SER A 98 -5.73 -10.64 31.07
C SER A 98 -5.23 -10.30 29.67
N VAL A 99 -5.76 -10.97 28.65
CA VAL A 99 -5.42 -10.76 27.23
C VAL A 99 -5.79 -9.35 26.76
N ILE A 100 -7.00 -8.87 27.09
CA ILE A 100 -7.41 -7.51 26.75
C ILE A 100 -6.49 -6.48 27.41
N LYS A 101 -6.18 -6.63 28.70
CA LYS A 101 -5.26 -5.73 29.39
C LYS A 101 -3.86 -5.73 28.77
N LYS A 102 -3.31 -6.91 28.51
CA LYS A 102 -1.97 -7.08 27.93
C LYS A 102 -1.83 -6.47 26.53
N HIS A 103 -2.89 -6.60 25.72
CA HIS A 103 -2.86 -6.18 24.31
C HIS A 103 -3.61 -4.87 24.03
N LYS A 104 -4.02 -4.14 25.07
CA LYS A 104 -4.75 -2.88 24.96
C LYS A 104 -4.09 -1.84 24.03
N ARG A 105 -2.76 -1.86 23.94
CA ARG A 105 -1.99 -0.93 23.11
C ARG A 105 -2.31 -1.03 21.61
N ILE A 106 -2.89 -2.15 21.11
CA ILE A 106 -3.27 -2.30 19.71
C ILE A 106 -4.68 -1.74 19.42
N ILE A 107 -5.45 -1.40 20.46
CA ILE A 107 -6.83 -0.95 20.31
C ILE A 107 -6.84 0.56 20.06
N PHE A 108 -7.32 0.96 18.89
CA PHE A 108 -7.49 2.34 18.48
C PHE A 108 -8.92 2.55 17.96
N ASN A 109 -9.56 3.62 18.41
CA ASN A 109 -10.95 3.96 18.05
C ASN A 109 -11.05 5.20 17.15
N GLY A 110 -10.02 5.52 16.42
CA GLY A 110 -9.94 6.62 15.47
C GLY A 110 -9.79 6.16 14.03
N ASN A 111 -9.38 7.08 13.16
CA ASN A 111 -9.07 6.78 11.77
C ASN A 111 -7.68 6.11 11.66
N GLY A 112 -7.65 4.79 11.45
CA GLY A 112 -6.43 4.00 11.32
C GLY A 112 -5.62 4.28 10.04
N TYR A 113 -6.15 5.07 9.11
CA TYR A 113 -5.43 5.53 7.91
C TYR A 113 -4.81 6.93 8.07
N GLY A 114 -5.11 7.63 9.15
CA GLY A 114 -4.62 8.98 9.42
C GLY A 114 -3.22 9.00 10.03
N GLU A 115 -2.51 10.11 9.83
CA GLU A 115 -1.17 10.33 10.41
C GLU A 115 -1.16 10.34 11.94
N GLU A 116 -2.26 10.72 12.56
CA GLU A 116 -2.44 10.71 14.01
C GLU A 116 -2.22 9.30 14.59
N TRP A 117 -2.81 8.28 13.91
CA TRP A 117 -2.59 6.90 14.29
C TRP A 117 -1.13 6.47 14.14
N LEU A 118 -0.44 6.90 13.08
CA LEU A 118 0.97 6.55 12.88
C LEU A 118 1.84 7.07 14.03
N LYS A 119 1.60 8.30 14.48
CA LYS A 119 2.32 8.90 15.62
C LYS A 119 2.00 8.18 16.93
N GLU A 120 0.73 7.90 17.17
CA GLU A 120 0.31 7.20 18.37
C GLU A 120 0.77 5.75 18.40
N ALA A 121 0.73 5.03 17.28
CA ALA A 121 1.23 3.67 17.16
C ALA A 121 2.73 3.58 17.48
N ALA A 122 3.52 4.52 16.97
CA ALA A 122 4.94 4.63 17.29
C ALA A 122 5.17 4.88 18.80
N ALA A 123 4.42 5.80 19.41
CA ALA A 123 4.49 6.07 20.87
C ALA A 123 4.09 4.85 21.71
N ARG A 124 3.19 3.99 21.21
CA ARG A 124 2.81 2.72 21.84
C ARG A 124 3.80 1.57 21.57
N GLY A 125 4.88 1.82 20.85
CA GLY A 125 5.89 0.81 20.50
C GLY A 125 5.41 -0.20 19.45
N LEU A 126 4.43 0.17 18.62
CA LEU A 126 4.00 -0.62 17.48
C LEU A 126 4.86 -0.27 16.26
N LYS A 127 5.30 -1.29 15.54
CA LYS A 127 6.14 -1.12 14.35
C LYS A 127 5.28 -0.78 13.15
N ASN A 128 5.84 0.04 12.24
CA ASN A 128 5.24 0.36 10.96
C ASN A 128 6.24 0.05 9.84
N PHE A 129 6.08 -1.09 9.19
CA PHE A 129 6.92 -1.52 8.07
C PHE A 129 6.30 -1.04 6.77
N ARG A 130 6.84 0.04 6.22
CA ARG A 130 6.28 0.69 5.03
C ARG A 130 6.66 0.00 3.73
N THR A 131 7.77 -0.74 3.72
CA THR A 131 8.30 -1.37 2.51
C THR A 131 8.57 -2.86 2.73
N THR A 132 8.70 -3.59 1.63
CA THR A 132 9.14 -5.00 1.64
C THR A 132 10.51 -5.14 2.31
N VAL A 133 11.42 -4.19 2.06
CA VAL A 133 12.78 -4.19 2.62
C VAL A 133 12.74 -4.08 4.14
N ASP A 134 11.82 -3.29 4.69
CA ASP A 134 11.68 -3.14 6.16
C ASP A 134 11.05 -4.38 6.81
N CYS A 135 10.15 -5.04 6.10
CA CYS A 135 9.35 -6.15 6.65
C CYS A 135 10.05 -7.51 6.54
N VAL A 136 10.68 -7.78 5.41
CA VAL A 136 11.20 -9.13 5.08
C VAL A 136 12.28 -9.64 6.03
N PRO A 137 13.18 -8.82 6.63
CA PRO A 137 14.14 -9.29 7.62
C PRO A 137 13.51 -10.01 8.83
N TYR A 138 12.26 -9.65 9.17
CA TYR A 138 11.54 -10.28 10.29
C TYR A 138 11.13 -11.74 10.03
N TYR A 139 11.26 -12.25 8.80
CA TYR A 139 11.14 -13.68 8.55
C TYR A 139 12.21 -14.49 9.30
N LEU A 140 13.37 -13.89 9.54
CA LEU A 140 14.51 -14.51 10.22
C LEU A 140 14.62 -14.13 11.71
N ASP A 141 13.67 -13.35 12.24
CA ASP A 141 13.60 -13.09 13.68
C ASP A 141 13.32 -14.41 14.43
N ILE A 142 14.14 -14.71 15.44
CA ILE A 142 14.09 -15.99 16.21
C ILE A 142 12.65 -16.32 16.65
N LYS A 143 11.91 -15.33 17.15
CA LYS A 143 10.53 -15.57 17.61
C LYS A 143 9.60 -16.05 16.47
N ASN A 144 9.84 -15.60 15.24
CA ASN A 144 9.06 -16.01 14.08
C ASN A 144 9.52 -17.37 13.55
N VAL A 145 10.83 -17.61 13.54
CA VAL A 145 11.39 -18.94 13.20
C VAL A 145 10.82 -20.02 14.15
N ASP A 146 10.87 -19.77 15.46
CA ASP A 146 10.33 -20.66 16.48
C ASP A 146 8.82 -20.86 16.33
N LEU A 147 8.08 -19.79 16.01
CA LEU A 147 6.64 -19.86 15.79
C LEU A 147 6.28 -20.78 14.63
N PHE A 148 6.89 -20.59 13.48
CA PHE A 148 6.60 -21.36 12.29
C PHE A 148 7.07 -22.83 12.42
N ALA A 149 8.22 -23.07 13.04
CA ALA A 149 8.74 -24.41 13.32
C ALA A 149 7.82 -25.18 14.28
N ARG A 150 7.35 -24.54 15.37
CA ARG A 150 6.44 -25.14 16.35
C ARG A 150 5.13 -25.60 15.73
N HIS A 151 4.59 -24.82 14.82
CA HIS A 151 3.36 -25.17 14.10
C HIS A 151 3.60 -26.00 12.84
N ARG A 152 4.85 -26.39 12.56
CA ARG A 152 5.24 -27.18 11.38
C ARG A 152 4.78 -26.56 10.05
N VAL A 153 4.75 -25.24 9.99
CA VAL A 153 4.34 -24.48 8.80
C VAL A 153 5.54 -24.22 7.89
N TYR A 154 6.65 -23.77 8.48
CA TYR A 154 7.93 -23.57 7.81
C TYR A 154 9.08 -23.95 8.72
N SER A 155 10.09 -24.60 8.15
CA SER A 155 11.41 -24.78 8.75
C SER A 155 12.22 -23.48 8.64
N GLU A 156 13.30 -23.39 9.39
CA GLU A 156 14.26 -22.26 9.31
C GLU A 156 14.82 -22.10 7.89
N ILE A 157 15.16 -23.22 7.21
CA ILE A 157 15.67 -23.20 5.84
C ILE A 157 14.64 -22.65 4.86
N GLU A 158 13.37 -23.03 5.01
CA GLU A 158 12.29 -22.50 4.17
C GLU A 158 12.03 -21.01 4.40
N LEU A 159 12.14 -20.52 5.65
CA LEU A 159 12.03 -19.09 5.95
C LEU A 159 13.21 -18.32 5.34
N ALA A 160 14.44 -18.85 5.44
CA ALA A 160 15.62 -18.26 4.81
C ALA A 160 15.50 -18.20 3.28
N ALA A 161 14.96 -19.25 2.67
CA ALA A 161 14.71 -19.28 1.23
C ALA A 161 13.66 -18.24 0.83
N ARG A 162 12.56 -18.13 1.59
CA ARG A 162 11.51 -17.13 1.37
C ARG A 162 12.00 -15.69 1.54
N TYR A 163 12.85 -15.45 2.52
CA TYR A 163 13.52 -14.17 2.71
C TYR A 163 14.29 -13.75 1.45
N LYS A 164 15.16 -14.63 0.96
CA LYS A 164 15.96 -14.37 -0.24
C LYS A 164 15.08 -14.16 -1.48
N MET A 165 14.10 -15.04 -1.68
CA MET A 165 13.19 -15.00 -2.83
C MET A 165 12.36 -13.70 -2.85
N LYS A 166 11.88 -13.23 -1.69
CA LYS A 166 11.10 -11.99 -1.62
C LYS A 166 11.92 -10.75 -1.96
N LEU A 167 13.16 -10.66 -1.48
CA LEU A 167 14.06 -9.55 -1.82
C LEU A 167 14.47 -9.59 -3.30
N ASP A 168 14.78 -10.77 -3.82
CA ASP A 168 15.12 -10.95 -5.24
C ASP A 168 13.96 -10.56 -6.15
N ASN A 169 12.75 -11.02 -5.84
CA ASN A 169 11.55 -10.65 -6.58
C ASN A 169 11.25 -9.14 -6.52
N TYR A 170 11.44 -8.52 -5.34
CA TYR A 170 11.29 -7.07 -5.16
C TYR A 170 12.24 -6.30 -6.09
N CYS A 171 13.52 -6.68 -6.12
CA CYS A 171 14.50 -6.06 -7.00
C CYS A 171 14.16 -6.26 -8.49
N LYS A 172 13.75 -7.48 -8.87
CA LYS A 172 13.41 -7.81 -10.27
C LYS A 172 12.20 -7.01 -10.77
N VAL A 173 11.15 -6.90 -9.97
CA VAL A 173 9.94 -6.15 -10.36
C VAL A 173 10.27 -4.68 -10.58
N ILE A 174 10.90 -4.02 -9.62
CA ILE A 174 11.26 -2.59 -9.73
C ILE A 174 12.24 -2.35 -10.90
N ARG A 175 13.15 -3.30 -11.14
CA ARG A 175 14.05 -3.22 -12.30
C ARG A 175 13.29 -3.25 -13.62
N ILE A 176 12.36 -4.18 -13.77
CA ILE A 176 11.53 -4.28 -14.98
C ILE A 176 10.72 -2.99 -15.17
N GLU A 177 10.13 -2.48 -14.11
CA GLU A 177 9.41 -1.19 -14.13
C GLU A 177 10.32 -0.05 -14.58
N ALA A 178 11.54 0.06 -14.03
CA ALA A 178 12.51 1.08 -14.41
C ALA A 178 12.91 0.97 -15.89
N GLN A 179 13.16 -0.24 -16.38
CA GLN A 179 13.49 -0.48 -17.78
C GLN A 179 12.32 -0.12 -18.70
N THR A 180 11.10 -0.51 -18.35
CA THR A 180 9.90 -0.16 -19.11
C THR A 180 9.69 1.35 -19.16
N MET A 181 9.88 2.07 -18.04
CA MET A 181 9.82 3.53 -18.04
C MET A 181 10.85 4.16 -18.99
N GLN A 182 12.08 3.63 -19.00
CA GLN A 182 13.13 4.07 -19.95
C GLN A 182 12.71 3.87 -21.40
N GLU A 183 12.22 2.69 -21.74
CA GLU A 183 11.74 2.38 -23.11
C GLU A 183 10.63 3.33 -23.53
N MET A 184 9.61 3.53 -22.70
CA MET A 184 8.50 4.43 -22.95
C MET A 184 8.97 5.87 -23.18
N VAL A 185 9.88 6.35 -22.35
CA VAL A 185 10.38 7.73 -22.44
C VAL A 185 11.17 7.95 -23.75
N TRP A 186 12.10 7.06 -24.06
CA TRP A 186 12.99 7.24 -25.19
C TRP A 186 12.35 6.91 -26.55
N GLN A 187 11.46 5.90 -26.58
CA GLN A 187 10.90 5.41 -27.86
C GLN A 187 9.58 6.10 -28.22
N ASP A 188 8.81 6.54 -27.22
CA ASP A 188 7.47 7.05 -27.48
C ASP A 188 7.29 8.51 -27.03
N ILE A 189 7.58 8.82 -25.73
CA ILE A 189 7.18 10.09 -25.12
C ILE A 189 8.00 11.27 -25.63
N LEU A 190 9.33 11.19 -25.59
CA LEU A 190 10.21 12.26 -26.08
C LEU A 190 10.05 12.50 -27.59
N PRO A 191 9.96 11.47 -28.48
CA PRO A 191 9.66 11.68 -29.88
C PRO A 191 8.31 12.37 -30.12
N ALA A 192 7.26 12.01 -29.37
CA ALA A 192 5.94 12.62 -29.49
C ALA A 192 5.95 14.10 -29.06
N ALA A 193 6.53 14.42 -27.91
CA ALA A 193 6.67 15.79 -27.44
C ALA A 193 7.54 16.65 -28.39
N SER A 194 8.61 16.08 -28.94
CA SER A 194 9.45 16.72 -29.95
C SER A 194 8.70 17.02 -31.25
N ALA A 195 7.85 16.09 -31.72
CA ALA A 195 7.04 16.30 -32.92
C ALA A 195 6.03 17.44 -32.71
N TYR A 196 5.40 17.53 -31.55
CA TYR A 196 4.50 18.63 -31.22
C TYR A 196 5.24 19.97 -31.07
N SER A 197 6.39 19.99 -30.41
CA SER A 197 7.23 21.19 -30.29
C SER A 197 7.67 21.69 -31.66
N LYS A 198 8.02 20.79 -32.59
CA LYS A 198 8.30 21.14 -34.00
C LYS A 198 7.10 21.80 -34.68
N GLN A 199 5.89 21.23 -34.56
CA GLN A 199 4.70 21.83 -35.14
C GLN A 199 4.44 23.25 -34.62
N LEU A 200 4.58 23.48 -33.30
CA LEU A 200 4.45 24.82 -32.72
C LEU A 200 5.50 25.78 -33.28
N SER A 201 6.76 25.34 -33.40
CA SER A 201 7.85 26.16 -33.91
C SER A 201 7.63 26.53 -35.37
N ASP A 202 7.22 25.58 -36.22
CA ASP A 202 6.90 25.83 -37.63
C ASP A 202 5.73 26.84 -37.73
N THR A 203 4.69 26.68 -36.93
CA THR A 203 3.55 27.64 -36.88
C THR A 203 3.99 29.03 -36.46
N ALA A 204 4.85 29.13 -35.43
CA ALA A 204 5.39 30.39 -34.96
C ALA A 204 6.18 31.14 -36.04
N ILE A 205 6.96 30.41 -36.84
CA ILE A 205 7.71 30.99 -37.98
C ILE A 205 6.77 31.53 -39.05
N VAL A 206 5.76 30.76 -39.46
CA VAL A 206 4.78 31.16 -40.47
C VAL A 206 3.99 32.37 -39.99
N LYS A 207 3.52 32.39 -38.76
CA LYS A 207 2.81 33.57 -38.17
C LYS A 207 3.67 34.82 -38.17
N ALA A 208 4.97 34.69 -37.80
CA ALA A 208 5.92 35.81 -37.84
C ALA A 208 6.08 36.39 -39.23
N GLN A 209 6.14 35.55 -40.29
CA GLN A 209 6.24 36.00 -41.69
C GLN A 209 5.01 36.76 -42.13
N LEU A 210 3.86 36.44 -41.59
CA LEU A 210 2.57 37.10 -41.89
C LEU A 210 2.28 38.30 -41.01
N GLY A 211 3.17 38.66 -40.05
CA GLY A 211 2.93 39.71 -39.09
C GLY A 211 1.83 39.43 -38.07
N ILE A 212 1.50 38.14 -37.86
CA ILE A 212 0.51 37.67 -36.86
C ILE A 212 1.20 37.37 -35.57
N ASP A 213 0.54 37.59 -34.44
CA ASP A 213 1.06 37.26 -33.11
C ASP A 213 1.32 35.72 -32.98
N ASN A 214 2.52 35.38 -32.50
CA ASN A 214 3.00 34.02 -32.38
C ASN A 214 3.59 33.73 -30.94
N SER A 215 3.21 34.56 -29.97
CA SER A 215 3.69 34.44 -28.59
C SER A 215 3.29 33.09 -27.99
N PHE A 216 2.05 32.67 -28.17
CA PHE A 216 1.57 31.37 -27.66
C PHE A 216 2.43 30.18 -28.14
N GLU A 217 2.68 30.09 -29.44
CA GLU A 217 3.44 28.98 -30.02
C GLU A 217 4.89 28.97 -29.52
N LYS A 218 5.51 30.14 -29.39
CA LYS A 218 6.88 30.26 -28.89
C LYS A 218 6.97 29.86 -27.43
N ASP A 219 6.08 30.37 -26.58
CA ASP A 219 6.09 30.11 -25.14
C ASP A 219 5.81 28.64 -24.87
N GLN A 220 4.85 28.04 -25.59
CA GLN A 220 4.52 26.63 -25.44
C GLN A 220 5.66 25.72 -25.92
N ALA A 221 6.29 26.03 -27.06
CA ALA A 221 7.44 25.27 -27.56
C ALA A 221 8.63 25.35 -26.59
N ALA A 222 8.89 26.54 -26.04
CA ALA A 222 9.96 26.74 -25.06
C ALA A 222 9.68 25.96 -23.76
N LYS A 223 8.44 25.98 -23.28
CA LYS A 223 8.00 25.21 -22.10
C LYS A 223 8.22 23.72 -22.30
N ILE A 224 7.73 23.15 -23.42
CA ILE A 224 7.90 21.74 -23.74
C ILE A 224 9.38 21.37 -23.81
N SER A 225 10.21 22.19 -24.45
CA SER A 225 11.65 21.97 -24.53
C SER A 225 12.33 21.91 -23.15
N THR A 226 11.89 22.76 -22.22
CA THR A 226 12.41 22.77 -20.85
C THR A 226 12.04 21.48 -20.10
N ILE A 227 10.76 21.06 -20.18
CA ILE A 227 10.30 19.83 -19.54
C ILE A 227 10.97 18.60 -20.16
N MET A 228 11.15 18.56 -21.48
CA MET A 228 11.90 17.49 -22.17
C MET A 228 13.32 17.36 -21.63
N SER A 229 14.03 18.49 -21.43
CA SER A 229 15.38 18.49 -20.88
C SER A 229 15.43 17.95 -19.46
N GLU A 230 14.44 18.27 -18.64
CA GLU A 230 14.27 17.72 -17.29
C GLU A 230 13.94 16.21 -17.35
N THR A 231 13.06 15.78 -18.24
CA THR A 231 12.73 14.37 -18.43
C THR A 231 13.94 13.55 -18.84
N VAL A 232 14.77 14.04 -19.77
CA VAL A 232 16.04 13.40 -20.15
C VAL A 232 16.99 13.26 -18.96
N LYS A 233 17.11 14.31 -18.16
CA LYS A 233 17.95 14.27 -16.95
C LYS A 233 17.44 13.24 -15.93
N ASN A 234 16.13 13.21 -15.69
CA ASN A 234 15.53 12.26 -14.75
C ASN A 234 15.62 10.82 -15.27
N ALA A 235 15.49 10.60 -16.58
CA ALA A 235 15.72 9.30 -17.19
C ALA A 235 17.16 8.82 -16.97
N GLN A 236 18.16 9.69 -17.14
CA GLN A 236 19.54 9.33 -16.88
C GLN A 236 19.78 8.99 -15.39
N ILE A 237 19.22 9.78 -14.47
CA ILE A 237 19.29 9.51 -13.01
C ILE A 237 18.69 8.14 -12.69
N LEU A 238 17.56 7.78 -13.32
CA LEU A 238 16.95 6.48 -13.13
C LEU A 238 17.82 5.34 -13.66
N ALA A 239 18.43 5.51 -14.82
CA ALA A 239 19.37 4.54 -15.40
C ALA A 239 20.54 4.29 -14.47
N ASP A 240 21.22 5.36 -14.03
CA ASP A 240 22.38 5.31 -13.13
C ASP A 240 22.02 4.67 -11.78
N ALA A 241 20.86 5.01 -11.23
CA ALA A 241 20.37 4.43 -9.99
C ALA A 241 20.12 2.92 -10.10
N ALA A 242 19.50 2.47 -11.20
CA ALA A 242 19.23 1.05 -11.45
C ALA A 242 20.54 0.27 -11.69
N GLU A 243 21.50 0.84 -12.39
CA GLU A 243 22.82 0.24 -12.64
C GLU A 243 23.62 0.13 -11.34
N SER A 244 23.62 1.17 -10.50
CA SER A 244 24.29 1.16 -9.20
C SER A 244 23.83 0.04 -8.26
N ALA A 245 22.61 -0.46 -8.44
CA ALA A 245 22.10 -1.57 -7.64
C ALA A 245 22.76 -2.91 -7.99
N ASP A 246 23.32 -3.06 -9.19
CA ASP A 246 24.01 -4.27 -9.64
C ASP A 246 25.39 -4.48 -9.01
N GLU A 247 25.98 -3.44 -8.46
CA GLU A 247 27.25 -3.51 -7.76
C GLU A 247 27.16 -4.34 -6.46
N TYR A 248 25.93 -4.55 -5.94
CA TYR A 248 25.72 -5.25 -4.68
C TYR A 248 25.29 -6.70 -4.89
N SER A 249 26.11 -7.63 -4.41
CA SER A 249 25.80 -9.07 -4.42
C SER A 249 24.83 -9.50 -3.32
N ASP A 250 24.78 -8.76 -2.20
CA ASP A 250 23.84 -9.02 -1.11
C ASP A 250 22.44 -8.53 -1.44
N ASN A 251 21.46 -9.43 -1.36
CA ASN A 251 20.07 -9.14 -1.72
C ASN A 251 19.43 -8.04 -0.89
N TYR A 252 19.77 -7.93 0.40
CA TYR A 252 19.18 -6.91 1.27
C TYR A 252 19.71 -5.52 0.93
N THR A 253 21.04 -5.40 0.76
CA THR A 253 21.68 -4.16 0.36
C THR A 253 21.18 -3.70 -1.01
N ARG A 254 21.13 -4.62 -1.98
CA ARG A 254 20.57 -4.35 -3.30
C ARG A 254 19.12 -3.86 -3.25
N ALA A 255 18.26 -4.54 -2.49
CA ALA A 255 16.87 -4.12 -2.31
C ALA A 255 16.75 -2.75 -1.63
N SER A 256 17.66 -2.41 -0.71
CA SER A 256 17.73 -1.09 -0.10
C SER A 256 18.08 0.00 -1.12
N VAL A 257 18.99 -0.28 -2.05
CA VAL A 257 19.30 0.66 -3.15
C VAL A 257 18.08 0.86 -4.06
N PHE A 258 17.36 -0.20 -4.39
CA PHE A 258 16.12 -0.07 -5.17
C PHE A 258 15.09 0.81 -4.45
N ARG A 259 14.89 0.60 -3.14
CA ARG A 259 13.98 1.41 -2.34
C ARG A 259 14.41 2.88 -2.26
N ASP A 260 15.71 3.13 -2.00
CA ASP A 260 16.20 4.44 -1.57
C ASP A 260 16.65 5.32 -2.74
N LYS A 261 16.98 4.71 -3.90
CA LYS A 261 17.46 5.44 -5.08
C LYS A 261 16.57 5.24 -6.30
N VAL A 262 16.22 3.98 -6.63
CA VAL A 262 15.49 3.69 -7.88
C VAL A 262 14.04 4.16 -7.79
N LEU A 263 13.31 3.83 -6.73
CA LEU A 263 11.92 4.28 -6.58
C LEU A 263 11.78 5.81 -6.59
N PRO A 264 12.59 6.60 -5.85
CA PRO A 264 12.53 8.06 -5.95
C PRO A 264 12.87 8.60 -7.35
N ALA A 265 13.80 7.96 -8.07
CA ALA A 265 14.13 8.34 -9.43
C ALA A 265 12.97 8.03 -10.40
N GLN A 266 12.25 6.92 -10.22
CA GLN A 266 11.02 6.62 -10.97
C GLN A 266 9.94 7.68 -10.72
N GLU A 267 9.74 8.08 -9.47
CA GLU A 267 8.78 9.14 -9.11
C GLU A 267 9.14 10.48 -9.77
N ALA A 268 10.40 10.87 -9.76
CA ALA A 268 10.88 12.09 -10.40
C ALA A 268 10.70 12.06 -11.92
N LEU A 269 11.05 10.93 -12.56
CA LEU A 269 10.83 10.74 -13.98
C LEU A 269 9.34 10.81 -14.33
N ARG A 270 8.51 10.12 -13.56
CA ARG A 270 7.06 10.12 -13.74
C ARG A 270 6.49 11.54 -13.66
N ALA A 271 6.91 12.33 -12.70
CA ALA A 271 6.42 13.71 -12.53
C ALA A 271 6.72 14.59 -13.75
N SER A 272 7.94 14.47 -14.33
CA SER A 272 8.29 15.23 -15.54
C SER A 272 7.53 14.73 -16.79
N VAL A 273 7.25 13.43 -16.88
CA VAL A 273 6.44 12.86 -17.97
C VAL A 273 4.98 13.28 -17.88
N ASP A 274 4.39 13.27 -16.67
CA ASP A 274 3.02 13.75 -16.46
C ASP A 274 2.87 15.25 -16.85
N GLU A 275 3.92 16.04 -16.63
CA GLU A 275 3.92 17.44 -17.09
C GLU A 275 4.04 17.55 -18.62
N LEU A 276 4.80 16.68 -19.29
CA LEU A 276 4.82 16.58 -20.76
C LEU A 276 3.45 16.20 -21.31
N GLU A 277 2.76 15.23 -20.71
CA GLU A 277 1.43 14.81 -21.11
C GLU A 277 0.45 15.98 -21.14
N VAL A 278 0.39 16.76 -20.05
CA VAL A 278 -0.50 17.91 -19.93
C VAL A 278 -0.19 19.01 -20.96
N ASN A 279 1.08 19.14 -21.37
CA ASN A 279 1.53 20.20 -22.28
C ASN A 279 1.64 19.74 -23.76
N THR A 280 1.40 18.46 -24.05
CA THR A 280 1.44 17.89 -25.42
C THR A 280 0.03 17.68 -25.93
N ALA A 281 -0.24 18.12 -27.16
CA ALA A 281 -1.57 17.95 -27.75
C ALA A 281 -1.92 16.47 -27.87
N LYS A 282 -3.18 16.11 -27.54
CA LYS A 282 -3.69 14.74 -27.51
C LYS A 282 -3.34 13.91 -28.75
N GLN A 283 -3.40 14.52 -29.94
CA GLN A 283 -3.09 13.83 -31.19
C GLN A 283 -1.64 13.38 -31.35
N PHE A 284 -0.72 13.93 -30.55
CA PHE A 284 0.70 13.54 -30.52
C PHE A 284 1.01 12.58 -29.38
N TRP A 285 0.15 12.57 -28.33
CA TRP A 285 0.42 11.73 -27.16
C TRP A 285 0.25 10.25 -27.49
N PRO A 286 1.26 9.39 -27.22
CA PRO A 286 1.27 8.01 -27.71
C PRO A 286 0.39 7.06 -26.91
N TYR A 287 -0.13 7.48 -25.76
CA TYR A 287 -0.92 6.63 -24.87
C TYR A 287 -2.37 7.08 -24.78
N PRO A 288 -3.31 6.14 -24.52
CA PRO A 288 -4.71 6.47 -24.36
C PRO A 288 -4.96 7.30 -23.09
N THR A 289 -5.81 8.31 -23.20
CA THR A 289 -6.29 9.07 -22.05
C THR A 289 -7.34 8.26 -21.27
N TYR A 290 -7.64 8.67 -20.04
CA TYR A 290 -8.76 8.08 -19.28
C TYR A 290 -10.08 8.13 -20.02
N GLY A 291 -10.34 9.20 -20.80
CA GLY A 291 -11.52 9.29 -21.66
C GLY A 291 -11.54 8.21 -22.73
N ASP A 292 -10.41 7.94 -23.34
CA ASP A 292 -10.30 6.88 -24.38
C ASP A 292 -10.53 5.49 -23.77
N ILE A 293 -10.02 5.23 -22.57
CA ILE A 293 -10.19 3.94 -21.88
C ILE A 293 -11.64 3.76 -21.38
N LEU A 294 -12.24 4.79 -20.78
CA LEU A 294 -13.57 4.70 -20.18
C LEU A 294 -14.69 4.62 -21.23
N PHE A 295 -14.48 5.22 -22.41
CA PHE A 295 -15.48 5.28 -23.47
C PHE A 295 -15.10 4.48 -24.72
N SER A 296 -14.12 3.59 -24.61
CA SER A 296 -13.67 2.73 -25.72
C SER A 296 -14.62 1.58 -26.06
N VAL A 297 -15.62 1.32 -25.22
CA VAL A 297 -16.66 0.29 -25.51
C VAL A 297 -17.64 0.87 -26.50
N GLN A 298 -17.49 0.45 -27.77
CA GLN A 298 -18.47 0.66 -28.81
C GLN A 298 -19.43 -0.54 -28.87
#